data_e960b669c3d8cc88761847257bdf1dc2
#
_entry.id   e960b669c3d8cc88761847257bdf1dc2
#
_cell.length_a   1.000
_cell.length_b   1.000
_cell.length_c   1.000
_cell.angle_alpha   90.00
_cell.angle_beta   90.00
_cell.angle_gamma   90.00
#
_symmetry.space_group_name_H-M   'P 1'
#
loop_
_entity.id
_entity.type
_entity.pdbx_description
1 polymer ?
#
loop_
_entity_poly.entity_id
_entity_poly.type
_entity_poly.pdbx_seq_one_letter_code
_entity_poly.pdbx_strand_id
1 'polypeptide(L)'
;GRWRRRVGKALGSVLERRRFWERVLAGPVATQVFAGQEAHAELEIRRELKRATTVRSAGVGEVYIVGAGPGDPDLLTLKAARLLQQADVVLYDRLISEAVLDRARRDAERIYVGKEAGRHHVTQEQTQQLMIELALQGKRVCRLKGGDPFVFGRGGEELQALTAQHIPVTVVPGITAALGAAAYAGIPLTHRDHAHSVTFATGHAREGGAAPDWQELARPGQTVVFYMGLSQLPTIVAELTAAGARLDLPAAVIEHATLPEQRVIAGTLRDLAECVAAAQVRSPALLVVGEVVALRGEARAKEASRLTLPLAGENDRVKRA
;
A
#
# COMPACT_ATOMS: atom_id res chain seq x y z
N GLY A 1 -35.35 13.74 -4.27
CA GLY A 1 -35.76 14.88 -3.46
C GLY A 1 -36.40 14.58 -2.09
N ARG A 2 -37.50 13.83 -2.01
CA ARG A 2 -38.31 13.60 -0.78
C ARG A 2 -37.52 12.92 0.34
N TRP A 3 -36.79 11.85 0.05
CA TRP A 3 -35.99 11.10 1.04
C TRP A 3 -34.79 11.90 1.57
N ARG A 4 -34.11 12.70 0.70
CA ARG A 4 -33.02 13.58 1.18
C ARG A 4 -33.48 14.51 2.30
N ARG A 5 -34.67 15.13 2.16
CA ARG A 5 -35.24 16.01 3.21
C ARG A 5 -35.60 15.26 4.48
N ARG A 6 -36.19 14.04 4.38
CA ARG A 6 -36.52 13.24 5.55
C ARG A 6 -35.27 12.79 6.33
N VAL A 7 -34.28 12.27 5.62
CA VAL A 7 -32.99 11.86 6.19
C VAL A 7 -32.28 13.05 6.83
N GLY A 8 -32.29 14.21 6.17
CA GLY A 8 -31.69 15.44 6.72
C GLY A 8 -32.34 15.93 8.01
N LYS A 9 -33.64 15.67 8.20
CA LYS A 9 -34.35 15.98 9.47
C LYS A 9 -34.14 14.92 10.57
N ALA A 10 -33.97 13.67 10.17
CA ALA A 10 -33.88 12.54 11.10
C ALA A 10 -32.45 12.29 11.62
N LEU A 11 -31.44 12.57 10.80
CA LEU A 11 -30.02 12.35 11.12
C LEU A 11 -29.28 13.69 11.25
N GLY A 12 -28.75 13.94 12.44
CA GLY A 12 -28.21 15.26 12.82
C GLY A 12 -26.88 15.60 12.14
N SER A 13 -25.97 14.62 11.98
CA SER A 13 -24.66 14.85 11.43
C SER A 13 -24.55 14.53 9.93
N VAL A 14 -23.61 15.19 9.25
CA VAL A 14 -23.31 14.90 7.84
C VAL A 14 -22.82 13.46 7.71
N LEU A 15 -22.03 12.99 8.68
CA LEU A 15 -21.48 11.64 8.71
C LEU A 15 -22.57 10.55 8.81
N GLU A 16 -23.56 10.76 9.71
CA GLU A 16 -24.70 9.83 9.84
C GLU A 16 -25.51 9.75 8.54
N ARG A 17 -25.81 10.90 7.93
CA ARG A 17 -26.53 10.98 6.66
C ARG A 17 -25.80 10.28 5.53
N ARG A 18 -24.46 10.43 5.48
CA ARG A 18 -23.64 9.78 4.48
C ARG A 18 -23.63 8.27 4.68
N ARG A 19 -23.36 7.77 5.89
CA ARG A 19 -23.40 6.33 6.21
C ARG A 19 -24.73 5.69 5.90
N PHE A 20 -25.80 6.43 6.15
CA PHE A 20 -27.15 6.01 5.77
C PHE A 20 -27.26 5.80 4.24
N TRP A 21 -26.84 6.80 3.45
CA TRP A 21 -26.93 6.70 1.99
C TRP A 21 -25.99 5.64 1.41
N GLU A 22 -24.82 5.45 1.97
CA GLU A 22 -23.89 4.38 1.58
C GLU A 22 -24.55 3.01 1.77
N ARG A 23 -25.17 2.73 2.92
CA ARG A 23 -25.89 1.48 3.16
C ARG A 23 -27.10 1.30 2.22
N VAL A 24 -27.87 2.34 2.00
CA VAL A 24 -29.00 2.33 1.08
C VAL A 24 -28.57 2.01 -0.34
N LEU A 25 -27.49 2.61 -0.83
CA LEU A 25 -26.99 2.43 -2.18
C LEU A 25 -26.22 1.11 -2.38
N ALA A 26 -25.55 0.62 -1.37
CA ALA A 26 -24.84 -0.66 -1.41
C ALA A 26 -25.75 -1.87 -1.09
N GLY A 27 -26.94 -1.62 -0.58
CA GLY A 27 -27.89 -2.64 -0.12
C GLY A 27 -28.97 -2.99 -1.16
N PRO A 28 -29.98 -3.77 -0.75
CA PRO A 28 -31.04 -4.26 -1.62
C PRO A 28 -31.91 -3.14 -2.23
N VAL A 29 -31.89 -1.95 -1.65
CA VAL A 29 -32.68 -0.81 -2.13
C VAL A 29 -32.32 -0.45 -3.56
N ALA A 30 -31.02 -0.37 -3.88
CA ALA A 30 -30.57 -0.05 -5.23
C ALA A 30 -31.04 -1.10 -6.24
N THR A 31 -30.88 -2.38 -5.89
CA THR A 31 -31.34 -3.51 -6.73
C THR A 31 -32.84 -3.46 -6.98
N GLN A 32 -33.65 -3.15 -5.95
CA GLN A 32 -35.11 -3.05 -6.06
C GLN A 32 -35.54 -1.87 -6.93
N VAL A 33 -34.85 -0.73 -6.82
CA VAL A 33 -35.11 0.44 -7.69
C VAL A 33 -34.82 0.10 -9.15
N PHE A 34 -33.67 -0.55 -9.44
CA PHE A 34 -33.33 -0.98 -10.80
C PHE A 34 -34.30 -2.03 -11.36
N ALA A 35 -34.91 -2.85 -10.48
CA ALA A 35 -35.94 -3.83 -10.85
C ALA A 35 -37.37 -3.23 -10.96
N GLY A 36 -37.52 -1.91 -10.82
CA GLY A 36 -38.83 -1.24 -10.86
C GLY A 36 -39.71 -1.47 -9.64
N GLN A 37 -39.16 -2.04 -8.56
CA GLN A 37 -39.90 -2.38 -7.33
C GLN A 37 -39.90 -1.22 -6.32
N GLU A 38 -40.41 -0.05 -6.72
CA GLU A 38 -40.32 1.18 -5.92
C GLU A 38 -40.95 1.06 -4.52
N ALA A 39 -42.06 0.33 -4.39
CA ALA A 39 -42.74 0.14 -3.09
C ALA A 39 -41.87 -0.64 -2.10
N HIS A 40 -41.17 -1.68 -2.56
CA HIS A 40 -40.25 -2.45 -1.73
C HIS A 40 -39.02 -1.63 -1.36
N ALA A 41 -38.44 -0.90 -2.31
CA ALA A 41 -37.35 0.01 -2.07
C ALA A 41 -37.68 1.09 -1.03
N GLU A 42 -38.90 1.65 -1.08
CA GLU A 42 -39.37 2.63 -0.09
C GLU A 42 -39.50 2.03 1.31
N LEU A 43 -39.96 0.78 1.42
CA LEU A 43 -40.07 0.06 2.70
C LEU A 43 -38.70 -0.17 3.32
N GLU A 44 -37.73 -0.61 2.51
CA GLU A 44 -36.35 -0.82 2.97
C GLU A 44 -35.66 0.49 3.39
N ILE A 45 -35.85 1.58 2.65
CA ILE A 45 -35.33 2.90 3.07
C ILE A 45 -35.93 3.32 4.44
N ARG A 46 -37.22 3.05 4.67
CA ARG A 46 -37.85 3.33 5.97
C ARG A 46 -37.28 2.49 7.10
N ARG A 47 -37.01 1.20 6.84
CA ARG A 47 -36.39 0.28 7.80
C ARG A 47 -34.98 0.74 8.15
N GLU A 48 -34.17 1.09 7.15
CA GLU A 48 -32.82 1.61 7.36
C GLU A 48 -32.82 2.95 8.11
N LEU A 49 -33.78 3.84 7.82
CA LEU A 49 -33.87 5.11 8.54
C LEU A 49 -34.28 4.89 10.02
N LYS A 50 -35.20 3.97 10.29
CA LYS A 50 -35.58 3.58 11.66
C LYS A 50 -34.37 2.98 12.40
N ARG A 51 -33.62 2.09 11.76
CA ARG A 51 -32.37 1.55 12.30
C ARG A 51 -31.37 2.66 12.66
N ALA A 52 -31.10 3.56 11.71
CA ALA A 52 -30.16 4.66 11.89
C ALA A 52 -30.56 5.65 13.00
N THR A 53 -31.87 5.82 13.27
CA THR A 53 -32.38 6.67 14.33
C THR A 53 -32.47 5.97 15.69
N THR A 54 -32.67 4.64 15.71
CA THR A 54 -32.79 3.87 16.96
C THR A 54 -31.41 3.53 17.54
N VAL A 55 -30.41 3.28 16.69
CA VAL A 55 -29.01 3.08 17.09
C VAL A 55 -28.33 4.45 17.23
N ARG A 56 -28.74 5.23 18.20
CA ARG A 56 -28.17 6.54 18.56
C ARG A 56 -26.95 6.41 19.49
N SER A 57 -26.31 5.28 19.58
CA SER A 57 -24.99 5.20 20.13
C SER A 57 -24.00 5.46 19.00
N ALA A 58 -23.07 6.37 19.17
CA ALA A 58 -21.86 6.42 18.41
C ALA A 58 -21.18 5.05 18.62
N GLY A 59 -21.56 4.06 17.81
CA GLY A 59 -20.91 2.75 17.85
C GLY A 59 -19.44 2.95 17.60
N VAL A 60 -18.62 2.11 18.20
CA VAL A 60 -17.19 2.07 17.88
C VAL A 60 -17.05 2.00 16.36
N GLY A 61 -16.21 2.86 15.80
CA GLY A 61 -15.87 2.86 14.39
C GLY A 61 -15.06 1.61 14.02
N GLU A 62 -14.37 1.67 12.94
CA GLU A 62 -13.55 0.57 12.45
C GLU A 62 -12.23 1.07 11.88
N VAL A 63 -11.22 0.23 11.87
CA VAL A 63 -9.91 0.55 11.31
C VAL A 63 -9.61 -0.38 10.13
N TYR A 64 -9.15 0.21 9.04
CA TYR A 64 -8.64 -0.49 7.88
C TYR A 64 -7.13 -0.35 7.84
N ILE A 65 -6.38 -1.44 7.99
CA ILE A 65 -4.94 -1.46 7.77
C ILE A 65 -4.73 -1.86 6.32
N VAL A 66 -4.37 -0.91 5.47
CA VAL A 66 -4.43 -1.05 4.01
C VAL A 66 -3.05 -0.95 3.40
N GLY A 67 -2.68 -1.95 2.60
CA GLY A 67 -1.50 -1.88 1.74
C GLY A 67 -1.74 -0.97 0.54
N ALA A 68 -0.89 0.04 0.40
CA ALA A 68 -0.94 1.03 -0.67
C ALA A 68 -0.23 0.59 -1.95
N GLY A 69 0.42 -0.57 -1.93
CA GLY A 69 1.33 -0.95 -3.00
C GLY A 69 2.65 -0.17 -2.97
N PRO A 70 3.51 -0.36 -3.98
CA PRO A 70 4.88 0.15 -3.97
C PRO A 70 5.02 1.61 -4.44
N GLY A 71 3.95 2.27 -4.90
CA GLY A 71 3.98 3.67 -5.33
C GLY A 71 3.00 4.03 -6.43
N ASP A 72 2.90 3.20 -7.47
CA ASP A 72 1.93 3.36 -8.57
C ASP A 72 0.49 3.16 -8.04
N PRO A 73 -0.41 4.15 -8.19
CA PRO A 73 -1.80 4.05 -7.73
C PRO A 73 -2.61 2.95 -8.42
N ASP A 74 -2.24 2.52 -9.62
CA ASP A 74 -2.92 1.45 -10.34
C ASP A 74 -2.59 0.06 -9.77
N LEU A 75 -1.59 -0.03 -8.89
CA LEU A 75 -1.28 -1.22 -8.12
C LEU A 75 -2.05 -1.34 -6.80
N LEU A 76 -2.97 -0.42 -6.52
CA LEU A 76 -3.93 -0.59 -5.43
C LEU A 76 -4.85 -1.77 -5.71
N THR A 77 -5.11 -2.59 -4.69
CA THR A 77 -6.17 -3.60 -4.83
C THR A 77 -7.54 -2.90 -4.90
N LEU A 78 -8.48 -3.50 -5.60
CA LEU A 78 -9.86 -2.98 -5.67
C LEU A 78 -10.49 -2.78 -4.28
N LYS A 79 -10.15 -3.65 -3.33
CA LYS A 79 -10.61 -3.53 -1.94
C LYS A 79 -9.96 -2.34 -1.25
N ALA A 80 -8.65 -2.13 -1.43
CA ALA A 80 -7.94 -0.97 -0.89
C ALA A 80 -8.54 0.34 -1.41
N ALA A 81 -8.71 0.47 -2.72
CA ALA A 81 -9.31 1.66 -3.34
C ALA A 81 -10.71 1.95 -2.80
N ARG A 82 -11.55 0.92 -2.64
CA ARG A 82 -12.91 1.07 -2.10
C ARG A 82 -12.91 1.53 -0.65
N LEU A 83 -12.08 0.94 0.21
CA LEU A 83 -12.02 1.32 1.63
C LEU A 83 -11.41 2.71 1.81
N LEU A 84 -10.45 3.09 0.98
CA LEU A 84 -9.88 4.42 0.96
C LEU A 84 -10.94 5.50 0.64
N GLN A 85 -11.88 5.19 -0.26
CA GLN A 85 -13.03 6.06 -0.56
C GLN A 85 -14.09 6.07 0.58
N GLN A 86 -14.10 5.10 1.46
CA GLN A 86 -15.05 5.02 2.58
C GLN A 86 -14.49 5.62 3.88
N ALA A 87 -13.19 5.79 3.98
CA ALA A 87 -12.53 6.29 5.18
C ALA A 87 -12.94 7.73 5.52
N ASP A 88 -13.13 8.00 6.81
CA ASP A 88 -13.33 9.35 7.35
C ASP A 88 -11.99 10.02 7.64
N VAL A 89 -10.99 9.22 8.01
CA VAL A 89 -9.62 9.66 8.30
C VAL A 89 -8.64 8.71 7.64
N VAL A 90 -7.60 9.26 7.02
CA VAL A 90 -6.49 8.51 6.42
C VAL A 90 -5.20 8.87 7.17
N LEU A 91 -4.60 7.87 7.84
CA LEU A 91 -3.29 7.98 8.47
C LEU A 91 -2.24 7.43 7.51
N TYR A 92 -1.23 8.21 7.17
CA TYR A 92 -0.24 7.85 6.16
C TYR A 92 1.18 8.30 6.53
N ASP A 93 2.17 7.70 5.91
CA ASP A 93 3.57 8.04 6.09
C ASP A 93 4.25 8.44 4.76
N ARG A 94 5.56 8.75 4.81
CA ARG A 94 6.32 9.25 3.66
C ARG A 94 6.46 8.28 2.47
N LEU A 95 6.11 7.00 2.65
CA LEU A 95 6.19 6.01 1.57
C LEU A 95 4.95 6.03 0.66
N ILE A 96 3.93 6.79 1.04
CA ILE A 96 2.70 6.92 0.28
C ILE A 96 2.86 8.05 -0.75
N SER A 97 2.72 7.72 -2.03
CA SER A 97 2.73 8.72 -3.10
C SER A 97 1.47 9.60 -3.03
N GLU A 98 1.60 10.85 -3.48
CA GLU A 98 0.45 11.76 -3.56
C GLU A 98 -0.64 11.21 -4.48
N ALA A 99 -0.26 10.55 -5.57
CA ALA A 99 -1.19 9.92 -6.50
C ALA A 99 -2.05 8.81 -5.85
N VAL A 100 -1.49 8.08 -4.88
CA VAL A 100 -2.25 7.11 -4.05
C VAL A 100 -3.13 7.85 -3.04
N LEU A 101 -2.63 8.89 -2.37
CA LEU A 101 -3.41 9.71 -1.44
C LEU A 101 -4.61 10.38 -2.10
N ASP A 102 -4.48 10.76 -3.36
CA ASP A 102 -5.56 11.39 -4.12
C ASP A 102 -6.67 10.41 -4.51
N ARG A 103 -6.46 9.09 -4.36
CA ARG A 103 -7.54 8.09 -4.43
C ARG A 103 -8.43 8.09 -3.20
N ALA A 104 -8.01 8.75 -2.11
CA ALA A 104 -8.87 8.95 -0.95
C ALA A 104 -10.00 9.93 -1.28
N ARG A 105 -11.08 9.82 -0.52
CA ARG A 105 -12.19 10.76 -0.61
C ARG A 105 -11.73 12.20 -0.31
N ARG A 106 -12.22 13.18 -1.07
CA ARG A 106 -11.78 14.59 -0.98
C ARG A 106 -11.99 15.22 0.39
N ASP A 107 -13.03 14.81 1.11
CA ASP A 107 -13.39 15.30 2.44
C ASP A 107 -12.88 14.41 3.59
N ALA A 108 -12.08 13.38 3.29
CA ALA A 108 -11.39 12.62 4.32
C ALA A 108 -10.29 13.47 4.97
N GLU A 109 -10.23 13.42 6.30
CA GLU A 109 -9.13 14.01 7.05
C GLU A 109 -7.84 13.25 6.75
N ARG A 110 -6.75 13.93 6.36
CA ARG A 110 -5.45 13.30 6.07
C ARG A 110 -4.49 13.66 7.19
N ILE A 111 -3.97 12.67 7.90
CA ILE A 111 -3.05 12.86 9.04
C ILE A 111 -1.74 12.15 8.72
N TYR A 112 -0.66 12.91 8.65
CA TYR A 112 0.67 12.38 8.48
C TYR A 112 1.20 11.82 9.80
N VAL A 113 1.64 10.56 9.80
CA VAL A 113 2.19 9.86 10.97
C VAL A 113 3.63 9.36 10.74
N GLY A 114 4.27 9.80 9.66
CA GLY A 114 5.65 9.45 9.34
C GLY A 114 6.66 10.25 10.15
N LYS A 115 7.94 9.87 9.98
CA LYS A 115 9.07 10.57 10.56
C LYS A 115 9.41 11.80 9.71
N GLU A 116 9.34 13.00 10.26
CA GLU A 116 9.89 14.21 9.67
C GLU A 116 11.12 14.67 10.44
N ALA A 117 12.17 15.05 9.69
CA ALA A 117 13.33 15.68 10.30
C ALA A 117 12.95 17.04 10.92
N GLY A 118 13.18 17.21 12.22
CA GLY A 118 12.93 18.48 12.93
C GLY A 118 11.53 18.66 13.54
N ARG A 119 10.61 17.71 13.41
CA ARG A 119 9.32 17.72 14.12
C ARG A 119 9.22 16.57 15.13
N HIS A 120 8.35 16.74 16.14
CA HIS A 120 8.09 15.68 17.13
C HIS A 120 7.74 14.36 16.42
N HIS A 121 8.55 13.36 16.74
CA HIS A 121 8.49 12.05 16.14
C HIS A 121 7.24 11.31 16.62
N VAL A 122 6.27 11.07 15.75
CA VAL A 122 5.14 10.19 16.08
C VAL A 122 5.67 8.77 16.23
N THR A 123 5.63 8.23 17.45
CA THR A 123 6.06 6.84 17.69
C THR A 123 5.02 5.86 17.17
N GLN A 124 5.40 4.59 17.09
CA GLN A 124 4.46 3.53 16.70
C GLN A 124 3.29 3.44 17.69
N GLU A 125 3.59 3.57 18.98
CA GLU A 125 2.62 3.55 20.08
C GLU A 125 1.64 4.72 19.96
N GLN A 126 2.12 5.92 19.64
CA GLN A 126 1.28 7.09 19.41
C GLN A 126 0.38 6.92 18.18
N THR A 127 0.90 6.29 17.10
CA THR A 127 0.08 5.98 15.92
C THR A 127 -1.02 4.98 16.26
N GLN A 128 -0.72 3.95 17.03
CA GLN A 128 -1.70 2.96 17.51
C GLN A 128 -2.77 3.64 18.38
N GLN A 129 -2.35 4.46 19.33
CA GLN A 129 -3.25 5.20 20.21
C GLN A 129 -4.18 6.14 19.44
N LEU A 130 -3.66 6.85 18.45
CA LEU A 130 -4.45 7.71 17.57
C LEU A 130 -5.51 6.94 16.80
N MET A 131 -5.16 5.76 16.25
CA MET A 131 -6.14 4.90 15.57
C MET A 131 -7.27 4.46 16.52
N ILE A 132 -6.92 4.07 17.74
CA ILE A 132 -7.89 3.66 18.78
C ILE A 132 -8.83 4.82 19.11
N GLU A 133 -8.30 6.01 19.41
CA GLU A 133 -9.08 7.19 19.77
C GLU A 133 -10.05 7.60 18.65
N LEU A 134 -9.60 7.62 17.41
CA LEU A 134 -10.43 7.94 16.26
C LEU A 134 -11.54 6.90 16.06
N ALA A 135 -11.24 5.62 16.25
CA ALA A 135 -12.22 4.55 16.14
C ALA A 135 -13.25 4.63 17.28
N LEU A 136 -12.84 4.93 18.51
CA LEU A 136 -13.76 5.15 19.65
C LEU A 136 -14.69 6.35 19.44
N GLN A 137 -14.25 7.35 18.66
CA GLN A 137 -15.11 8.46 18.20
C GLN A 137 -16.09 8.02 17.09
N GLY A 138 -16.12 6.74 16.75
CA GLY A 138 -16.99 6.20 15.71
C GLY A 138 -16.51 6.46 14.28
N LYS A 139 -15.28 6.91 14.04
CA LYS A 139 -14.72 7.16 12.70
C LYS A 139 -14.28 5.86 12.02
N ARG A 140 -14.35 5.82 10.69
CA ARG A 140 -13.68 4.82 9.86
C ARG A 140 -12.27 5.31 9.52
N VAL A 141 -11.29 4.66 10.09
CA VAL A 141 -9.88 5.05 10.00
C VAL A 141 -9.17 4.16 9.00
N CYS A 142 -8.56 4.72 7.98
CA CYS A 142 -7.68 4.00 7.06
C CYS A 142 -6.22 4.27 7.44
N ARG A 143 -5.53 3.28 7.98
CA ARG A 143 -4.07 3.29 8.10
C ARG A 143 -3.47 2.81 6.78
N LEU A 144 -3.01 3.74 5.97
CA LEU A 144 -2.43 3.48 4.66
C LEU A 144 -0.92 3.26 4.79
N LYS A 145 -0.42 2.11 4.34
CA LYS A 145 0.96 1.66 4.51
C LYS A 145 1.58 1.34 3.16
N GLY A 146 2.78 1.83 2.89
CA GLY A 146 3.52 1.50 1.67
C GLY A 146 3.74 0.00 1.52
N GLY A 147 3.60 -0.53 0.31
CA GLY A 147 3.69 -1.95 0.03
C GLY A 147 2.55 -2.77 0.64
N ASP A 148 2.91 -3.79 1.40
CA ASP A 148 2.01 -4.68 2.14
C ASP A 148 2.15 -4.44 3.65
N PRO A 149 1.05 -4.38 4.43
CA PRO A 149 1.09 -4.09 5.86
C PRO A 149 1.90 -5.09 6.69
N PHE A 150 1.95 -6.35 6.26
CA PHE A 150 2.59 -7.43 7.01
C PHE A 150 4.01 -7.74 6.55
N VAL A 151 4.49 -7.10 5.48
CA VAL A 151 5.87 -7.26 5.01
C VAL A 151 6.70 -6.05 5.47
N PHE A 152 7.45 -6.21 6.56
CA PHE A 152 8.28 -5.18 7.21
C PHE A 152 7.55 -3.85 7.50
N GLY A 153 6.21 -3.90 7.55
CA GLY A 153 5.35 -2.73 7.76
C GLY A 153 4.83 -2.57 9.19
N ARG A 154 5.15 -3.45 10.13
CA ARG A 154 4.65 -3.45 11.52
C ARG A 154 3.12 -3.54 11.63
N GLY A 155 2.41 -3.93 10.56
CA GLY A 155 0.94 -4.04 10.56
C GLY A 155 0.42 -5.08 11.56
N GLY A 156 1.22 -6.10 11.88
CA GLY A 156 0.90 -7.07 12.93
C GLY A 156 0.80 -6.45 14.32
N GLU A 157 1.72 -5.54 14.66
CA GLU A 157 1.71 -4.80 15.93
C GLU A 157 0.49 -3.87 16.02
N GLU A 158 0.15 -3.18 14.92
CA GLU A 158 -1.04 -2.33 14.83
C GLU A 158 -2.33 -3.16 15.00
N LEU A 159 -2.42 -4.32 14.33
CA LEU A 159 -3.53 -5.24 14.46
C LEU A 159 -3.72 -5.74 15.91
N GLN A 160 -2.63 -6.15 16.57
CA GLN A 160 -2.64 -6.61 17.96
C GLN A 160 -3.15 -5.52 18.92
N ALA A 161 -2.64 -4.29 18.78
CA ALA A 161 -3.05 -3.16 19.63
C ALA A 161 -4.54 -2.84 19.48
N LEU A 162 -5.06 -2.82 18.27
CA LEU A 162 -6.49 -2.56 17.98
C LEU A 162 -7.40 -3.68 18.48
N THR A 163 -6.99 -4.93 18.26
CA THR A 163 -7.74 -6.11 18.71
C THR A 163 -7.83 -6.18 20.24
N ALA A 164 -6.76 -5.83 20.94
CA ALA A 164 -6.74 -5.75 22.41
C ALA A 164 -7.76 -4.74 22.97
N GLN A 165 -8.12 -3.73 22.19
CA GLN A 165 -9.14 -2.72 22.53
C GLN A 165 -10.52 -3.04 21.90
N HIS A 166 -10.72 -4.24 21.38
CA HIS A 166 -11.96 -4.68 20.74
C HIS A 166 -12.42 -3.76 19.59
N ILE A 167 -11.48 -3.07 18.92
CA ILE A 167 -11.76 -2.25 17.74
C ILE A 167 -11.92 -3.19 16.53
N PRO A 168 -13.01 -3.07 15.76
CA PRO A 168 -13.16 -3.80 14.51
C PRO A 168 -12.04 -3.44 13.51
N VAL A 169 -11.30 -4.43 13.03
CA VAL A 169 -10.17 -4.23 12.11
C VAL A 169 -10.36 -5.05 10.83
N THR A 170 -10.08 -4.42 9.70
CA THR A 170 -9.94 -5.11 8.42
C THR A 170 -8.53 -4.90 7.89
N VAL A 171 -7.78 -5.96 7.66
CA VAL A 171 -6.49 -5.90 6.98
C VAL A 171 -6.68 -6.17 5.50
N VAL A 172 -6.09 -5.32 4.67
CA VAL A 172 -6.12 -5.43 3.21
C VAL A 172 -4.69 -5.53 2.69
N PRO A 173 -4.33 -6.63 2.05
CA PRO A 173 -3.00 -6.79 1.49
C PRO A 173 -2.74 -5.76 0.39
N GLY A 174 -1.47 -5.45 0.17
CA GLY A 174 -0.99 -4.67 -0.95
C GLY A 174 0.12 -5.40 -1.70
N ILE A 175 0.45 -4.92 -2.90
CA ILE A 175 1.63 -5.41 -3.61
C ILE A 175 2.86 -4.93 -2.83
N THR A 176 3.60 -5.89 -2.26
CA THR A 176 4.81 -5.54 -1.52
C THR A 176 5.88 -4.97 -2.46
N ALA A 177 6.72 -4.09 -1.94
CA ALA A 177 7.71 -3.37 -2.75
C ALA A 177 8.64 -4.30 -3.55
N ALA A 178 8.99 -5.48 -3.03
CA ALA A 178 9.80 -6.46 -3.77
C ALA A 178 9.15 -6.91 -5.07
N LEU A 179 7.84 -7.22 -5.06
CA LEU A 179 7.10 -7.65 -6.24
C LEU A 179 6.95 -6.52 -7.27
N GLY A 180 6.58 -5.33 -6.80
CA GLY A 180 6.43 -4.17 -7.67
C GLY A 180 7.75 -3.74 -8.29
N ALA A 181 8.81 -3.63 -7.48
CA ALA A 181 10.14 -3.27 -7.95
C ALA A 181 10.68 -4.25 -8.99
N ALA A 182 10.55 -5.55 -8.74
CA ALA A 182 10.99 -6.61 -9.63
C ALA A 182 10.28 -6.55 -10.98
N ALA A 183 8.94 -6.43 -10.97
CA ALA A 183 8.14 -6.34 -12.19
C ALA A 183 8.51 -5.11 -13.03
N TYR A 184 8.60 -3.94 -12.40
CA TYR A 184 8.92 -2.68 -13.10
C TYR A 184 10.39 -2.57 -13.51
N ALA A 185 11.29 -3.31 -12.84
CA ALA A 185 12.69 -3.41 -13.24
C ALA A 185 12.94 -4.47 -14.33
N GLY A 186 11.96 -5.32 -14.65
CA GLY A 186 12.13 -6.45 -15.55
C GLY A 186 13.05 -7.55 -14.97
N ILE A 187 13.02 -7.74 -13.64
CA ILE A 187 13.79 -8.77 -12.94
C ILE A 187 12.81 -9.80 -12.38
N PRO A 188 12.73 -11.02 -12.91
CA PRO A 188 11.89 -12.05 -12.32
C PRO A 188 12.48 -12.50 -10.97
N LEU A 189 11.66 -12.56 -9.92
CA LEU A 189 12.16 -13.00 -8.59
C LEU A 189 12.41 -14.51 -8.52
N THR A 190 11.74 -15.30 -9.37
CA THR A 190 11.98 -16.73 -9.56
C THR A 190 12.21 -17.05 -11.02
N HIS A 191 13.03 -18.04 -11.29
CA HIS A 191 13.28 -18.52 -12.64
C HIS A 191 13.65 -20.01 -12.60
N ARG A 192 13.14 -20.79 -13.55
CA ARG A 192 13.36 -22.24 -13.61
C ARG A 192 14.84 -22.63 -13.49
N ASP A 193 15.73 -21.89 -14.13
CA ASP A 193 17.14 -22.22 -14.22
C ASP A 193 18.03 -21.44 -13.24
N HIS A 194 17.51 -20.40 -12.57
CA HIS A 194 18.32 -19.47 -11.79
C HIS A 194 17.91 -19.35 -10.31
N ALA A 195 16.61 -19.40 -9.99
CA ALA A 195 16.16 -19.22 -8.62
C ALA A 195 14.85 -19.97 -8.34
N HIS A 196 14.91 -20.93 -7.43
CA HIS A 196 13.77 -21.74 -7.01
C HIS A 196 13.08 -21.20 -5.75
N SER A 197 13.69 -20.22 -5.08
CA SER A 197 13.16 -19.58 -3.88
C SER A 197 13.44 -18.08 -3.89
N VAL A 198 12.62 -17.35 -3.10
CA VAL A 198 12.78 -15.92 -2.85
C VAL A 198 12.75 -15.70 -1.35
N THR A 199 13.76 -15.00 -0.83
CA THR A 199 13.81 -14.60 0.56
C THR A 199 13.71 -13.09 0.67
N PHE A 200 12.75 -12.61 1.46
CA PHE A 200 12.67 -11.21 1.85
C PHE A 200 13.38 -11.02 3.18
N ALA A 201 14.39 -10.19 3.19
CA ALA A 201 15.19 -9.86 4.36
C ALA A 201 15.17 -8.37 4.67
N THR A 202 15.51 -7.98 5.89
CA THR A 202 15.71 -6.58 6.25
C THR A 202 17.20 -6.29 6.41
N GLY A 203 17.65 -5.17 5.84
CA GLY A 203 19.02 -4.69 6.08
C GLY A 203 19.21 -4.06 7.46
N HIS A 204 18.13 -3.78 8.18
CA HIS A 204 18.18 -3.24 9.54
C HIS A 204 17.76 -4.32 10.53
N ALA A 205 18.71 -4.86 11.27
CA ALA A 205 18.41 -5.63 12.48
C ALA A 205 17.85 -4.68 13.55
N ARG A 206 16.84 -5.12 14.29
CA ARG A 206 16.41 -4.42 15.50
C ARG A 206 17.54 -4.50 16.52
N GLU A 207 17.81 -3.42 17.24
CA GLU A 207 18.72 -3.42 18.38
C GLU A 207 18.36 -4.56 19.34
N GLY A 208 19.27 -5.52 19.58
CA GLY A 208 19.01 -6.75 20.36
C GLY A 208 18.22 -7.83 19.64
N GLY A 209 17.89 -7.69 18.36
CA GLY A 209 17.27 -8.74 17.54
C GLY A 209 18.29 -9.75 17.02
N ALA A 210 17.81 -10.95 16.62
CA ALA A 210 18.67 -11.94 15.97
C ALA A 210 19.21 -11.39 14.64
N ALA A 211 20.50 -11.57 14.39
CA ALA A 211 21.10 -11.28 13.09
C ALA A 211 20.47 -12.20 12.01
N PRO A 212 20.41 -11.76 10.74
CA PRO A 212 20.04 -12.64 9.64
C PRO A 212 20.96 -13.86 9.57
N ASP A 213 20.40 -14.99 9.17
CA ASP A 213 21.24 -16.17 8.85
C ASP A 213 21.90 -15.94 7.49
N TRP A 214 23.10 -15.38 7.51
CA TRP A 214 23.86 -15.07 6.31
C TRP A 214 24.25 -16.32 5.52
N GLN A 215 24.44 -17.46 6.20
CA GLN A 215 24.72 -18.74 5.54
C GLN A 215 23.53 -19.19 4.68
N GLU A 216 22.31 -19.01 5.18
CA GLU A 216 21.09 -19.27 4.40
C GLU A 216 20.93 -18.27 3.25
N LEU A 217 21.14 -16.99 3.50
CA LEU A 217 20.98 -15.94 2.48
C LEU A 217 22.04 -16.02 1.36
N ALA A 218 23.21 -16.58 1.62
CA ALA A 218 24.28 -16.74 0.63
C ALA A 218 24.12 -17.99 -0.26
N ARG A 219 23.12 -18.86 0.00
CA ARG A 219 22.93 -20.10 -0.78
C ARG A 219 22.66 -19.82 -2.24
N PRO A 220 23.22 -20.58 -3.18
CA PRO A 220 22.93 -20.48 -4.60
C PRO A 220 21.49 -20.94 -4.93
N GLY A 221 20.97 -20.52 -6.08
CA GLY A 221 19.66 -20.93 -6.56
C GLY A 221 18.47 -20.22 -5.91
N GLN A 222 18.72 -19.10 -5.23
CA GLN A 222 17.70 -18.25 -4.67
C GLN A 222 17.87 -16.78 -5.08
N THR A 223 16.81 -16.01 -4.91
CA THR A 223 16.83 -14.55 -4.96
C THR A 223 16.62 -14.00 -3.56
N VAL A 224 17.46 -13.07 -3.11
CA VAL A 224 17.29 -12.36 -1.85
C VAL A 224 16.93 -10.90 -2.13
N VAL A 225 15.87 -10.41 -1.50
CA VAL A 225 15.46 -9.02 -1.59
C VAL A 225 15.58 -8.37 -0.22
N PHE A 226 16.49 -7.41 -0.09
CA PHE A 226 16.68 -6.67 1.16
C PHE A 226 15.88 -5.38 1.16
N TYR A 227 14.97 -5.27 2.12
CA TYR A 227 14.30 -4.04 2.50
C TYR A 227 15.19 -3.22 3.42
N MET A 228 15.10 -1.89 3.32
CA MET A 228 15.89 -0.99 4.18
C MET A 228 17.41 -1.24 4.13
N GLY A 229 17.90 -1.85 3.03
CA GLY A 229 19.29 -2.28 2.89
C GLY A 229 20.25 -1.20 2.37
N LEU A 230 19.77 -0.05 1.89
CA LEU A 230 20.62 0.91 1.19
C LEU A 230 21.78 1.43 2.07
N SER A 231 21.50 1.84 3.30
CA SER A 231 22.52 2.32 4.24
C SER A 231 23.43 1.20 4.76
N GLN A 232 23.02 -0.04 4.63
CA GLN A 232 23.76 -1.24 5.07
C GLN A 232 24.38 -2.00 3.91
N LEU A 233 24.33 -1.45 2.68
CA LEU A 233 24.79 -2.15 1.49
C LEU A 233 26.23 -2.68 1.61
N PRO A 234 27.23 -1.91 2.09
CA PRO A 234 28.58 -2.45 2.29
C PRO A 234 28.63 -3.61 3.28
N THR A 235 27.88 -3.53 4.38
CA THR A 235 27.79 -4.59 5.38
C THR A 235 27.14 -5.83 4.79
N ILE A 236 26.02 -5.68 4.08
CA ILE A 236 25.29 -6.80 3.44
C ILE A 236 26.23 -7.52 2.44
N VAL A 237 26.96 -6.78 1.63
CA VAL A 237 27.93 -7.37 0.68
C VAL A 237 29.03 -8.13 1.42
N ALA A 238 29.61 -7.55 2.47
CA ALA A 238 30.66 -8.18 3.26
C ALA A 238 30.17 -9.48 3.91
N GLU A 239 29.01 -9.45 4.55
CA GLU A 239 28.44 -10.62 5.25
C GLU A 239 28.05 -11.75 4.28
N LEU A 240 27.42 -11.42 3.14
CA LEU A 240 27.10 -12.41 2.11
C LEU A 240 28.38 -13.06 1.56
N THR A 241 29.43 -12.25 1.32
CA THR A 241 30.70 -12.74 0.80
C THR A 241 31.40 -13.62 1.84
N ALA A 242 31.42 -13.22 3.12
CA ALA A 242 31.97 -14.01 4.20
C ALA A 242 31.21 -15.36 4.39
N ALA A 243 29.92 -15.37 4.10
CA ALA A 243 29.08 -16.58 4.12
C ALA A 243 29.22 -17.43 2.85
N GLY A 244 30.07 -17.05 1.88
CA GLY A 244 30.38 -17.85 0.70
C GLY A 244 29.68 -17.43 -0.60
N ALA A 245 28.97 -16.30 -0.62
CA ALA A 245 28.46 -15.74 -1.87
C ALA A 245 29.61 -15.31 -2.80
N ARG A 246 29.46 -15.58 -4.10
CA ARG A 246 30.45 -15.18 -5.10
C ARG A 246 30.43 -13.66 -5.28
N LEU A 247 31.62 -13.04 -5.43
CA LEU A 247 31.72 -11.60 -5.70
C LEU A 247 31.14 -11.18 -7.05
N ASP A 248 31.08 -12.08 -8.02
CA ASP A 248 30.48 -11.88 -9.35
C ASP A 248 28.97 -12.20 -9.39
N LEU A 249 28.36 -12.53 -8.24
CA LEU A 249 26.91 -12.74 -8.15
C LEU A 249 26.17 -11.46 -8.53
N PRO A 250 25.27 -11.51 -9.52
CA PRO A 250 24.50 -10.34 -9.96
C PRO A 250 23.66 -9.74 -8.84
N ALA A 251 23.65 -8.40 -8.77
CA ALA A 251 22.85 -7.67 -7.80
C ALA A 251 22.39 -6.34 -8.38
N ALA A 252 21.27 -5.81 -7.88
CA ALA A 252 20.73 -4.52 -8.31
C ALA A 252 20.11 -3.76 -7.14
N VAL A 253 20.24 -2.44 -7.17
CA VAL A 253 19.45 -1.55 -6.33
C VAL A 253 18.39 -0.87 -7.18
N ILE A 254 17.13 -0.96 -6.71
CA ILE A 254 15.96 -0.36 -7.37
C ILE A 254 15.47 0.77 -6.47
N GLU A 255 15.65 1.99 -6.94
CA GLU A 255 15.25 3.23 -6.27
C GLU A 255 13.87 3.66 -6.77
N HIS A 256 13.03 4.20 -5.87
CA HIS A 256 11.70 4.75 -6.16
C HIS A 256 10.84 3.83 -7.04
N ALA A 257 10.81 2.55 -6.67
CA ALA A 257 10.15 1.50 -7.44
C ALA A 257 8.70 1.86 -7.81
N THR A 258 8.34 1.59 -9.06
CA THR A 258 7.02 1.84 -9.67
C THR A 258 6.61 3.31 -9.84
N LEU A 259 7.45 4.24 -9.45
CA LEU A 259 7.26 5.66 -9.69
C LEU A 259 7.93 6.09 -11.01
N PRO A 260 7.52 7.23 -11.61
CA PRO A 260 8.13 7.72 -12.86
C PRO A 260 9.64 7.93 -12.78
N GLU A 261 10.14 8.27 -11.59
CA GLU A 261 11.56 8.47 -11.29
C GLU A 261 12.31 7.19 -10.93
N GLN A 262 11.71 6.01 -11.12
CA GLN A 262 12.40 4.75 -10.83
C GLN A 262 13.74 4.65 -11.54
N ARG A 263 14.78 4.31 -10.79
CA ARG A 263 16.11 3.99 -11.32
C ARG A 263 16.53 2.60 -10.89
N VAL A 264 17.27 1.91 -11.77
CA VAL A 264 17.83 0.60 -11.47
C VAL A 264 19.33 0.65 -11.70
N ILE A 265 20.09 0.46 -10.65
CA ILE A 265 21.54 0.36 -10.66
C ILE A 265 21.89 -1.11 -10.51
N ALA A 266 22.40 -1.71 -11.57
CA ALA A 266 22.76 -3.13 -11.62
C ALA A 266 24.29 -3.30 -11.71
N GLY A 267 24.78 -4.35 -11.10
CA GLY A 267 26.17 -4.73 -11.07
C GLY A 267 26.32 -6.13 -10.47
N THR A 268 27.40 -6.34 -9.74
CA THR A 268 27.70 -7.54 -8.99
C THR A 268 27.91 -7.21 -7.52
N LEU A 269 27.99 -8.19 -6.64
CA LEU A 269 28.34 -7.93 -5.24
C LEU A 269 29.69 -7.20 -5.10
N ARG A 270 30.61 -7.37 -6.07
CA ARG A 270 31.93 -6.73 -6.08
C ARG A 270 31.87 -5.21 -6.20
N ASP A 271 31.04 -4.71 -7.11
CA ASP A 271 31.07 -3.31 -7.58
C ASP A 271 29.80 -2.52 -7.26
N LEU A 272 28.74 -3.19 -6.82
CA LEU A 272 27.43 -2.56 -6.61
C LEU A 272 27.49 -1.38 -5.64
N ALA A 273 28.26 -1.48 -4.56
CA ALA A 273 28.36 -0.41 -3.57
C ALA A 273 28.95 0.88 -4.17
N GLU A 274 29.99 0.75 -5.02
CA GLU A 274 30.59 1.87 -5.74
C GLU A 274 29.63 2.46 -6.78
N CYS A 275 28.94 1.59 -7.54
CA CYS A 275 27.95 2.01 -8.53
C CYS A 275 26.79 2.79 -7.88
N VAL A 276 26.30 2.33 -6.74
CA VAL A 276 25.21 2.97 -5.97
C VAL A 276 25.66 4.32 -5.41
N ALA A 277 26.89 4.41 -4.88
CA ALA A 277 27.46 5.66 -4.38
C ALA A 277 27.66 6.69 -5.52
N ALA A 278 28.23 6.27 -6.64
CA ALA A 278 28.42 7.11 -7.83
C ALA A 278 27.08 7.62 -8.39
N ALA A 279 26.05 6.78 -8.40
CA ALA A 279 24.69 7.14 -8.83
C ALA A 279 23.91 7.98 -7.81
N GLN A 280 24.46 8.23 -6.62
CA GLN A 280 23.81 8.97 -5.53
C GLN A 280 22.39 8.48 -5.22
N VAL A 281 22.22 7.17 -5.11
CA VAL A 281 20.91 6.53 -4.84
C VAL A 281 20.38 6.95 -3.48
N ARG A 282 19.07 7.20 -3.40
CA ARG A 282 18.37 7.64 -2.19
C ARG A 282 17.26 6.65 -1.79
N SER A 283 16.88 6.70 -0.53
CA SER A 283 15.70 5.94 -0.05
C SER A 283 14.39 6.62 -0.48
N PRO A 284 13.34 5.85 -0.82
CA PRO A 284 13.25 4.40 -0.66
C PRO A 284 13.92 3.62 -1.79
N ALA A 285 14.67 2.56 -1.43
CA ALA A 285 15.29 1.67 -2.37
C ALA A 285 15.33 0.23 -1.86
N LEU A 286 15.32 -0.74 -2.78
CA LEU A 286 15.43 -2.17 -2.52
C LEU A 286 16.71 -2.72 -3.13
N LEU A 287 17.36 -3.65 -2.44
CA LEU A 287 18.47 -4.41 -2.99
C LEU A 287 17.98 -5.81 -3.37
N VAL A 288 18.23 -6.22 -4.60
CA VAL A 288 17.94 -7.57 -5.13
C VAL A 288 19.26 -8.25 -5.44
N VAL A 289 19.48 -9.43 -4.89
CA VAL A 289 20.69 -10.25 -5.08
C VAL A 289 20.30 -11.60 -5.63
N GLY A 290 20.93 -12.03 -6.71
CA GLY A 290 20.71 -13.35 -7.33
C GLY A 290 20.93 -13.33 -8.83
N GLU A 291 21.11 -14.52 -9.42
CA GLU A 291 21.34 -14.74 -10.84
C GLU A 291 20.24 -14.12 -11.73
N VAL A 292 19.03 -14.01 -11.22
CA VAL A 292 17.87 -13.44 -11.95
C VAL A 292 18.09 -11.97 -12.35
N VAL A 293 18.99 -11.25 -11.68
CA VAL A 293 19.30 -9.86 -12.01
C VAL A 293 19.93 -9.74 -13.40
N ALA A 294 20.66 -10.75 -13.84
CA ALA A 294 21.26 -10.79 -15.18
C ALA A 294 20.21 -10.86 -16.31
N LEU A 295 19.01 -11.37 -16.01
CA LEU A 295 17.92 -11.50 -16.99
C LEU A 295 17.23 -10.17 -17.33
N ARG A 296 17.55 -9.10 -16.62
CA ARG A 296 16.94 -7.78 -16.81
C ARG A 296 17.08 -7.23 -18.24
N GLY A 297 18.18 -7.54 -18.93
CA GLY A 297 18.47 -7.02 -20.28
C GLY A 297 17.53 -7.54 -21.35
N GLU A 298 16.95 -8.71 -21.17
CA GLU A 298 16.11 -9.38 -22.16
C GLU A 298 14.66 -8.86 -22.17
N ALA A 299 14.17 -8.36 -21.03
CA ALA A 299 12.78 -7.91 -20.88
C ALA A 299 12.53 -6.46 -21.33
N ARG A 300 13.56 -5.63 -21.41
CA ARG A 300 13.43 -4.16 -21.55
C ARG A 300 13.00 -3.67 -22.95
N ALA A 301 12.94 -4.54 -23.95
CA ALA A 301 12.84 -4.11 -25.35
C ALA A 301 11.42 -3.71 -25.82
N LYS A 302 10.34 -3.93 -25.07
CA LYS A 302 8.99 -3.82 -25.65
C LYS A 302 7.92 -3.06 -24.85
N GLU A 303 8.11 -2.66 -23.62
CA GLU A 303 6.99 -2.20 -22.78
C GLU A 303 6.87 -0.69 -22.56
N ALA A 304 7.94 0.05 -22.63
CA ALA A 304 7.89 1.51 -22.46
C ALA A 304 7.09 2.26 -23.56
N SER A 305 6.82 1.60 -24.68
CA SER A 305 6.12 2.21 -25.82
C SER A 305 4.63 1.83 -25.95
N ARG A 306 4.09 0.97 -25.09
CA ARG A 306 2.74 0.42 -25.28
C ARG A 306 1.74 0.71 -24.17
N LEU A 307 2.13 1.27 -23.05
CA LEU A 307 1.22 1.59 -21.93
C LEU A 307 0.73 3.04 -21.88
N THR A 308 1.01 3.85 -22.87
CA THR A 308 0.22 5.06 -23.15
C THR A 308 -0.98 4.66 -24.02
N LEU A 309 -1.99 4.06 -23.40
CA LEU A 309 -3.32 4.09 -23.99
C LEU A 309 -3.79 5.54 -23.95
N PRO A 310 -4.10 6.18 -25.12
CA PRO A 310 -4.72 7.49 -25.10
C PRO A 310 -6.07 7.33 -24.37
N LEU A 311 -6.31 8.18 -23.39
CA LEU A 311 -7.63 8.36 -22.82
C LEU A 311 -8.60 8.63 -23.98
N ALA A 312 -9.54 7.72 -24.19
CA ALA A 312 -10.58 7.88 -25.20
C ALA A 312 -11.35 9.18 -24.89
N GLY A 313 -11.25 10.18 -25.77
CA GLY A 313 -12.03 11.40 -25.65
C GLY A 313 -11.47 12.62 -26.33
N GLU A 314 -11.02 12.54 -27.58
CA GLU A 314 -11.09 13.72 -28.48
C GLU A 314 -11.92 13.36 -29.70
N ASN A 315 -13.17 13.76 -29.63
CA ASN A 315 -14.09 13.74 -30.76
C ASN A 315 -13.62 14.73 -31.85
N ASP A 316 -13.11 14.19 -32.94
CA ASP A 316 -12.97 14.87 -34.20
C ASP A 316 -14.35 15.35 -34.68
N ARG A 317 -14.62 16.65 -34.52
CA ARG A 317 -15.67 17.33 -35.27
C ARG A 317 -15.17 17.51 -36.70
N VAL A 318 -15.49 16.57 -37.54
CA VAL A 318 -15.37 16.75 -38.98
C VAL A 318 -16.27 17.90 -39.40
N LYS A 319 -15.66 19.00 -39.83
CA LYS A 319 -16.31 20.07 -40.60
C LYS A 319 -16.74 19.47 -41.95
N ARG A 320 -18.03 19.50 -42.20
CA ARG A 320 -18.56 19.44 -43.58
C ARG A 320 -18.82 20.89 -44.03
N ALA A 321 -18.09 21.28 -45.03
CA ALA A 321 -18.50 22.34 -45.95
C ALA A 321 -19.54 21.80 -46.93
#